data_d176cce905381017806d559cee3ce527
#
_entry.id   d176cce905381017806d559cee3ce527
#
_cell.length_a   1.000
_cell.length_b   1.000
_cell.length_c   1.000
_cell.angle_alpha   90.00
_cell.angle_beta   90.00
_cell.angle_gamma   90.00
#
_symmetry.space_group_name_H-M   'P 1'
#
loop_
_entity.id
_entity.type
_entity.pdbx_description
1 polymer ?
#
loop_
_entity_poly.entity_id
_entity_poly.type
_entity_poly.pdbx_seq_one_letter_code
_entity_poly.pdbx_strand_id
1 'polypeptide(L)'
;MSVSVQQILGFLRAVAPQELALDWDNVGLLVDAGQPVDGVLTTLDITPAVVREAVENDCQLIVSHHPVIFHPLRTLAADDVPALLMKNGISAICM
;
A
#
# COMPACT_ATOMS: atom_id res chain seq x y z
N MET A 1 -15.37 12.97 -1.02
CA MET A 1 -15.96 11.79 -1.63
C MET A 1 -14.92 10.69 -1.68
N SER A 2 -15.23 9.53 -1.14
CA SER A 2 -14.25 8.42 -1.09
C SER A 2 -14.34 7.55 -2.34
N VAL A 3 -13.24 6.87 -2.65
CA VAL A 3 -13.17 5.87 -3.71
C VAL A 3 -12.67 4.56 -3.11
N SER A 4 -12.88 3.44 -3.81
CA SER A 4 -12.37 2.16 -3.35
C SER A 4 -10.91 1.99 -3.75
N VAL A 5 -10.19 1.16 -2.98
CA VAL A 5 -8.82 0.77 -3.34
C VAL A 5 -8.80 0.12 -4.72
N GLN A 6 -9.80 -0.69 -5.05
CA GLN A 6 -9.88 -1.37 -6.36
C GLN A 6 -10.02 -0.39 -7.52
N GLN A 7 -10.74 0.71 -7.34
CA GLN A 7 -10.86 1.74 -8.37
C GLN A 7 -9.52 2.42 -8.62
N ILE A 8 -8.77 2.73 -7.55
CA ILE A 8 -7.44 3.33 -7.68
C ILE A 8 -6.48 2.33 -8.32
N LEU A 9 -6.50 1.07 -7.89
CA LEU A 9 -5.65 0.03 -8.46
C LEU A 9 -5.90 -0.12 -9.96
N GLY A 10 -7.16 -0.13 -10.40
CA GLY A 10 -7.52 -0.20 -11.81
C GLY A 10 -6.94 0.95 -12.62
N PHE A 11 -7.03 2.18 -12.09
CA PHE A 11 -6.45 3.35 -12.71
C PHE A 11 -4.92 3.24 -12.84
N LEU A 12 -4.25 2.83 -11.75
CA LEU A 12 -2.79 2.70 -11.74
C LEU A 12 -2.31 1.62 -12.71
N ARG A 13 -3.03 0.51 -12.82
CA ARG A 13 -2.70 -0.56 -13.76
C ARG A 13 -2.83 -0.10 -15.22
N ALA A 14 -3.75 0.80 -15.51
CA ALA A 14 -3.90 1.37 -16.85
C ALA A 14 -2.72 2.29 -17.20
N VAL A 15 -2.18 3.01 -16.20
CA VAL A 15 -1.03 3.93 -16.39
C VAL A 15 0.28 3.15 -16.41
N ALA A 16 0.44 2.15 -15.53
CA ALA A 16 1.67 1.36 -15.38
C ALA A 16 1.30 -0.13 -15.27
N PRO A 17 1.13 -0.83 -16.41
CA PRO A 17 0.71 -2.24 -16.39
C PRO A 17 1.67 -3.12 -15.59
N GLN A 18 1.09 -4.03 -14.81
CA GLN A 18 1.85 -4.94 -13.95
C GLN A 18 2.76 -5.87 -14.73
N GLU A 19 2.42 -6.18 -15.99
CA GLU A 19 3.22 -7.03 -16.86
C GLU A 19 4.61 -6.45 -17.15
N LEU A 20 4.79 -5.15 -16.95
CA LEU A 20 6.08 -4.49 -17.13
C LEU A 20 7.03 -4.68 -15.94
N ALA A 21 6.53 -5.21 -14.82
CA ALA A 21 7.35 -5.48 -13.65
C ALA A 21 8.30 -6.66 -13.93
N LEU A 22 9.48 -6.63 -13.29
CA LEU A 22 10.42 -7.74 -13.34
C LEU A 22 9.88 -8.90 -12.50
N ASP A 23 10.28 -10.14 -12.84
CA ASP A 23 9.77 -11.33 -12.17
C ASP A 23 10.02 -11.31 -10.65
N TRP A 24 11.10 -10.69 -10.21
CA TRP A 24 11.43 -10.61 -8.77
C TRP A 24 10.75 -9.44 -8.05
N ASP A 25 10.09 -8.54 -8.79
CA ASP A 25 9.37 -7.42 -8.20
C ASP A 25 8.01 -7.88 -7.66
N ASN A 26 7.65 -7.39 -6.48
CA ASN A 26 6.32 -7.62 -5.93
C ASN A 26 5.53 -6.31 -6.04
N VAL A 27 4.71 -6.21 -7.10
CA VAL A 27 3.94 -5.01 -7.40
C VAL A 27 2.44 -5.29 -7.30
N GLY A 28 1.65 -4.24 -7.18
CA GLY A 28 0.20 -4.29 -7.10
C GLY A 28 -0.29 -4.02 -5.69
N LEU A 29 -1.47 -4.52 -5.38
CA LEU A 29 -2.11 -4.34 -4.07
C LEU A 29 -1.54 -5.38 -3.10
N LEU A 30 -0.64 -4.95 -2.21
CA LEU A 30 0.07 -5.84 -1.29
C LEU A 30 -0.63 -5.94 0.07
N VAL A 31 -1.28 -4.88 0.52
CA VAL A 31 -2.06 -4.87 1.76
C VAL A 31 -3.41 -4.25 1.44
N ASP A 32 -4.47 -5.01 1.67
CA ASP A 32 -5.85 -4.55 1.47
C ASP A 32 -6.54 -4.47 2.83
N ALA A 33 -6.69 -3.26 3.34
CA ALA A 33 -7.34 -3.01 4.62
C ALA A 33 -8.86 -2.91 4.51
N GLY A 34 -9.40 -2.96 3.30
CA GLY A 34 -10.84 -2.99 3.07
C GLY A 34 -11.57 -1.67 3.36
N GLN A 35 -10.85 -0.56 3.40
CA GLN A 35 -11.43 0.75 3.73
C GLN A 35 -11.58 1.61 2.48
N PRO A 36 -12.64 2.47 2.44
CA PRO A 36 -12.71 3.49 1.39
C PRO A 36 -11.57 4.48 1.53
N VAL A 37 -11.18 5.11 0.43
CA VAL A 37 -10.00 5.99 0.38
C VAL A 37 -10.44 7.43 0.14
N ASP A 38 -10.10 8.30 1.08
CA ASP A 38 -10.28 9.76 0.96
C ASP A 38 -8.96 10.47 0.68
N GLY A 39 -7.83 9.87 1.11
CA GLY A 39 -6.51 10.45 0.91
C GLY A 39 -5.49 9.39 0.55
N VAL A 40 -4.51 9.77 -0.28
CA VAL A 40 -3.42 8.90 -0.75
C VAL A 40 -2.10 9.56 -0.42
N LEU A 41 -1.17 8.78 0.17
CA LEU A 41 0.19 9.20 0.43
C LEU A 41 1.12 8.43 -0.53
N THR A 42 2.02 9.14 -1.19
CA THR A 42 3.03 8.51 -2.06
C THR A 42 4.39 8.57 -1.40
N THR A 43 5.18 7.52 -1.57
CA THR A 43 6.49 7.41 -0.94
C THR A 43 7.39 6.44 -1.71
N LEU A 44 8.70 6.47 -1.46
CA LEU A 44 9.61 5.45 -1.97
C LEU A 44 9.47 4.16 -1.16
N ASP A 45 9.56 4.26 0.16
CA ASP A 45 9.48 3.12 1.07
C ASP A 45 8.42 3.37 2.13
N ILE A 46 7.72 2.31 2.51
CA ILE A 46 6.75 2.38 3.61
C ILE A 46 7.46 1.98 4.90
N THR A 47 7.63 2.95 5.80
CA THR A 47 8.24 2.77 7.11
C THR A 47 7.20 3.06 8.19
N PRO A 48 7.47 2.73 9.48
CA PRO A 48 6.55 3.11 10.56
C PRO A 48 6.27 4.62 10.61
N ALA A 49 7.28 5.44 10.29
CA ALA A 49 7.10 6.90 10.25
C ALA A 49 6.15 7.31 9.13
N VAL A 50 6.21 6.66 7.97
CA VAL A 50 5.32 6.93 6.84
C VAL A 50 3.89 6.51 7.18
N VAL A 51 3.71 5.37 7.85
CA VAL A 51 2.38 4.93 8.31
C VAL A 51 1.78 5.97 9.26
N ARG A 52 2.58 6.48 10.19
CA ARG A 52 2.14 7.53 11.12
C ARG A 52 1.74 8.80 10.39
N GLU A 53 2.53 9.20 9.40
CA GLU A 53 2.22 10.37 8.56
C GLU A 53 0.89 10.20 7.83
N ALA A 54 0.61 9.00 7.31
CA ALA A 54 -0.66 8.70 6.64
C ALA A 54 -1.83 8.83 7.61
N VAL A 55 -1.68 8.33 8.84
CA VAL A 55 -2.71 8.45 9.87
C VAL A 55 -2.97 9.92 10.20
N GLU A 56 -1.93 10.70 10.39
CA GLU A 56 -2.03 12.13 10.74
C GLU A 56 -2.69 12.96 9.64
N ASN A 57 -2.56 12.53 8.39
CA ASN A 57 -3.11 13.23 7.23
C ASN A 57 -4.38 12.58 6.67
N ASP A 58 -5.00 11.66 7.42
CA ASP A 58 -6.23 10.97 7.02
C ASP A 58 -6.12 10.28 5.67
N CYS A 59 -5.01 9.60 5.43
CA CYS A 59 -4.79 8.80 4.22
C CYS A 59 -5.06 7.33 4.51
N GLN A 60 -5.86 6.67 3.69
CA GLN A 60 -6.19 5.25 3.82
C GLN A 60 -5.50 4.40 2.76
N LEU A 61 -4.65 5.01 1.94
CA LEU A 61 -3.87 4.31 0.93
C LEU A 61 -2.48 4.93 0.85
N ILE A 62 -1.46 4.06 0.79
CA ILE A 62 -0.09 4.47 0.50
C ILE A 62 0.31 3.79 -0.81
N VAL A 63 0.82 4.58 -1.75
CA VAL A 63 1.40 4.07 -2.99
C VAL A 63 2.91 4.24 -2.89
N SER A 64 3.64 3.12 -2.97
CA SER A 64 5.09 3.13 -2.82
C SER A 64 5.78 2.63 -4.08
N HIS A 65 7.03 3.03 -4.27
CA HIS A 65 7.89 2.51 -5.34
C HIS A 65 8.47 1.16 -4.95
N HIS A 66 8.90 0.99 -3.69
CA HIS A 66 9.41 -0.29 -3.19
C HIS A 66 8.31 -1.04 -2.46
N PRO A 67 8.23 -2.38 -2.62
CA PRO A 67 7.17 -3.16 -2.01
C PRO A 67 7.31 -3.24 -0.50
N VAL A 68 6.19 -3.11 0.21
CA VAL A 68 6.15 -3.28 1.67
C VAL A 68 6.34 -4.74 2.05
N ILE A 69 5.95 -5.66 1.17
CA ILE A 69 6.19 -7.09 1.30
C ILE A 69 7.00 -7.53 0.09
N PHE A 70 8.31 -7.74 0.28
CA PHE A 70 9.21 -8.18 -0.79
C PHE A 70 9.28 -9.72 -0.87
N HIS A 71 9.36 -10.36 0.28
CA HIS A 71 9.39 -11.83 0.38
C HIS A 71 8.12 -12.32 1.09
N PRO A 72 7.67 -13.56 0.82
CA PRO A 72 6.55 -14.14 1.56
C PRO A 72 6.79 -14.08 3.06
N LEU A 73 5.76 -13.66 3.81
CA LEU A 73 5.84 -13.57 5.26
C LEU A 73 5.72 -14.95 5.89
N ARG A 74 6.58 -15.24 6.85
CA ARG A 74 6.51 -16.47 7.66
C ARG A 74 5.96 -16.20 9.05
N THR A 75 6.17 -14.98 9.54
CA THR A 75 5.67 -14.52 10.83
C THR A 75 5.19 -13.08 10.68
N LEU A 76 4.33 -12.65 11.57
CA LEU A 76 3.82 -11.29 11.57
C LEU A 76 3.71 -10.81 13.02
N ALA A 77 4.48 -9.79 13.36
CA ALA A 77 4.43 -9.16 14.67
C ALA A 77 3.59 -7.88 14.61
N ALA A 78 3.07 -7.46 15.75
CA ALA A 78 2.16 -6.31 15.82
C ALA A 78 2.78 -4.98 15.39
N ASP A 79 4.10 -4.86 15.45
CA ASP A 79 4.84 -3.66 15.06
C ASP A 79 5.49 -3.76 13.67
N ASP A 80 5.31 -4.88 12.97
CA ASP A 80 5.74 -4.99 11.58
C ASP A 80 4.91 -4.05 10.70
N VAL A 81 5.52 -3.49 9.66
CA VAL A 81 4.85 -2.49 8.81
C VAL A 81 3.51 -3.00 8.22
N PRO A 82 3.43 -4.24 7.66
CA PRO A 82 2.13 -4.73 7.19
C PRO A 82 1.06 -4.78 8.29
N ALA A 83 1.44 -5.14 9.51
CA ALA A 83 0.51 -5.17 10.64
C ALA A 83 0.08 -3.75 11.04
N LEU A 84 1.00 -2.79 11.03
CA LEU A 84 0.68 -1.38 11.31
C LEU A 84 -0.30 -0.83 10.30
N LEU A 85 -0.13 -1.16 9.03
CA LEU A 85 -1.06 -0.75 7.96
C LEU A 85 -2.46 -1.29 8.25
N MET A 86 -2.59 -2.58 8.51
CA MET A 86 -3.90 -3.19 8.78
C MET A 86 -4.55 -2.63 10.03
N LYS A 87 -3.79 -2.41 11.11
CA LYS A 87 -4.30 -1.85 12.37
C LYS A 87 -4.86 -0.45 12.18
N ASN A 88 -4.30 0.32 11.26
CA ASN A 88 -4.72 1.69 11.01
C ASN A 88 -5.65 1.84 9.80
N GLY A 89 -6.11 0.73 9.22
CA GLY A 89 -7.04 0.75 8.10
C GLY A 89 -6.43 1.33 6.82
N ILE A 90 -5.12 1.12 6.61
CA ILE A 90 -4.40 1.67 5.48
C ILE A 90 -4.01 0.55 4.52
N SER A 91 -4.37 0.72 3.24
CA SER A 91 -3.97 -0.19 2.17
C SER A 91 -2.66 0.27 1.55
N ALA A 92 -1.94 -0.64 0.92
CA ALA A 92 -0.66 -0.35 0.29
C ALA A 92 -0.58 -0.94 -1.11
N ILE A 93 -0.24 -0.10 -2.08
CA ILE A 93 -0.02 -0.48 -3.47
C ILE A 93 1.44 -0.16 -3.80
N CYS A 94 2.13 -1.12 -4.42
CA CYS A 94 3.46 -0.93 -4.97
C CYS A 94 3.38 -0.81 -6.49
N MET A 95 4.06 0.20 -6.99
CA MET A 95 4.11 0.47 -8.44
C MET A 95 5.52 0.36 -8.96
#